data_3dfe0ad0c5c97450f7c2e0cdb4a54679
#
_entry.id   3dfe0ad0c5c97450f7c2e0cdb4a54679
#
_cell.length_a   1.000
_cell.length_b   1.000
_cell.length_c   1.000
_cell.angle_alpha   90.00
_cell.angle_beta   90.00
_cell.angle_gamma   90.00
#
_symmetry.space_group_name_H-M   'P 1'
#
loop_
_entity.id
_entity.type
_entity.pdbx_description
1 polymer ?
#
loop_
_entity_poly.entity_id
_entity_poly.type
_entity_poly.pdbx_seq_one_letter_code
_entity_poly.pdbx_strand_id
1 'polypeptide(L)'
;MTRRAIVVGAGFGGLALAIRLQSAGVETTIVEARDKPGGRAYHWMKDGFTFDAGPTVITDPPCLQELWALSGQDMAQDVDLVPVMPFYRLNWPDGTNFDYSNDEAALRAEIAKLHPADVAGYDRFLEYSKGVYEQGYVKLGAVAFLDFASMIKAAPALMKYQAWRSVYSIVSSYVQDERLRQALSFHTLLVGGNPMTTSAIYALIHTIEKEGGVWFARGGTNALVRGMVRLFERLGGTLRLGDPVTQIETAGDRVTGVTTQGGWHAEADLIATNGDLMHSYQTLLADHPRGSKVAKSLARKRWSPSLFVVHFGVKGSYPDVAHHSILFGPRYKGLLGDIYGGVIPDDFSLYLHHPSITDPGMAPPGHSAFYALAPVAHLGKAKADWDGAFGERFADAILEEVERRVAPGLRANLVTRFHYTPADFGRDLSAHLGSAFSLEPVLWQSAWFRAHNRDDVISNLYFVGAGTHPGAGIPGVVGSAKATANLMLEGSKQ
;
A
#
# COMPACT_ATOMS: atom_id res chain seq x y z
N MET A 1 32.18 -17.49 -7.92
CA MET A 1 32.01 -16.55 -6.78
C MET A 1 30.52 -16.38 -6.57
N THR A 2 30.05 -16.38 -5.31
CA THR A 2 28.67 -16.07 -4.99
C THR A 2 28.42 -14.60 -5.29
N ARG A 3 27.32 -14.29 -6.01
CA ARG A 3 26.97 -12.89 -6.30
C ARG A 3 26.46 -12.19 -5.04
N ARG A 4 26.78 -10.93 -4.89
CA ARG A 4 26.37 -10.08 -3.80
C ARG A 4 25.31 -9.07 -4.26
N ALA A 5 24.22 -8.97 -3.53
CA ALA A 5 23.16 -7.99 -3.76
C ALA A 5 22.97 -7.08 -2.55
N ILE A 6 22.73 -5.80 -2.80
CA ILE A 6 22.29 -4.85 -1.77
C ILE A 6 20.89 -4.37 -2.13
N VAL A 7 19.98 -4.44 -1.14
CA VAL A 7 18.62 -3.92 -1.23
C VAL A 7 18.48 -2.72 -0.31
N VAL A 8 18.20 -1.56 -0.85
CA VAL A 8 18.02 -0.31 -0.10
C VAL A 8 16.55 -0.18 0.32
N GLY A 9 16.30 -0.29 1.62
CA GLY A 9 14.98 -0.19 2.25
C GLY A 9 14.33 -1.53 2.59
N ALA A 10 13.94 -1.69 3.86
CA ALA A 10 13.33 -2.90 4.44
C ALA A 10 11.79 -2.82 4.51
N GLY A 11 11.13 -2.19 3.53
CA GLY A 11 9.68 -2.29 3.35
C GLY A 11 9.29 -3.65 2.76
N PHE A 12 7.98 -3.95 2.63
CA PHE A 12 7.48 -5.23 2.09
C PHE A 12 8.14 -5.63 0.77
N GLY A 13 8.27 -4.68 -0.17
CA GLY A 13 8.89 -4.96 -1.47
C GLY A 13 10.36 -5.34 -1.36
N GLY A 14 11.12 -4.61 -0.53
CA GLY A 14 12.55 -4.87 -0.30
C GLY A 14 12.79 -6.21 0.40
N LEU A 15 12.03 -6.49 1.46
CA LEU A 15 12.08 -7.77 2.16
C LEU A 15 11.70 -8.95 1.26
N ALA A 16 10.61 -8.83 0.49
CA ALA A 16 10.18 -9.87 -0.43
C ALA A 16 11.21 -10.14 -1.53
N LEU A 17 11.85 -9.08 -2.06
CA LEU A 17 12.94 -9.20 -3.03
C LEU A 17 14.16 -9.90 -2.41
N ALA A 18 14.58 -9.46 -1.22
CA ALA A 18 15.76 -10.01 -0.54
C ALA A 18 15.58 -11.49 -0.19
N ILE A 19 14.39 -11.89 0.29
CA ILE A 19 14.05 -13.31 0.54
C ILE A 19 14.19 -14.13 -0.76
N ARG A 20 13.65 -13.64 -1.89
CA ARG A 20 13.74 -14.32 -3.19
C ARG A 20 15.18 -14.47 -3.67
N LEU A 21 15.99 -13.42 -3.54
CA LEU A 21 17.41 -13.46 -3.92
C LEU A 21 18.20 -14.40 -3.04
N GLN A 22 18.00 -14.33 -1.72
CA GLN A 22 18.69 -15.20 -0.76
C GLN A 22 18.33 -16.68 -0.97
N SER A 23 17.02 -16.97 -1.20
CA SER A 23 16.55 -18.33 -1.53
C SER A 23 17.14 -18.86 -2.84
N ALA A 24 17.54 -17.97 -3.76
CA ALA A 24 18.18 -18.32 -5.02
C ALA A 24 19.72 -18.40 -4.92
N GLY A 25 20.30 -18.27 -3.72
CA GLY A 25 21.75 -18.36 -3.49
C GLY A 25 22.54 -17.08 -3.78
N VAL A 26 21.86 -15.92 -3.84
CA VAL A 26 22.51 -14.60 -3.94
C VAL A 26 22.72 -14.07 -2.52
N GLU A 27 23.96 -13.81 -2.12
CA GLU A 27 24.29 -13.21 -0.82
C GLU A 27 23.69 -11.80 -0.75
N THR A 28 22.72 -11.60 0.13
CA THR A 28 21.89 -10.38 0.12
C THR A 28 21.98 -9.63 1.43
N THR A 29 22.28 -8.33 1.34
CA THR A 29 22.22 -7.38 2.46
C THR A 29 21.11 -6.37 2.24
N ILE A 30 20.24 -6.18 3.25
CA ILE A 30 19.26 -5.08 3.29
C ILE A 30 19.85 -3.95 4.14
N VAL A 31 19.74 -2.70 3.64
CA VAL A 31 20.12 -1.49 4.38
C VAL A 31 18.89 -0.61 4.56
N GLU A 32 18.49 -0.38 5.82
CA GLU A 32 17.30 0.37 6.19
C GLU A 32 17.68 1.65 6.95
N ALA A 33 17.08 2.75 6.58
CA ALA A 33 17.34 4.06 7.18
C ALA A 33 16.81 4.18 8.61
N ARG A 34 15.68 3.52 8.92
CA ARG A 34 15.01 3.61 10.21
C ARG A 34 15.53 2.55 11.19
N ASP A 35 15.19 2.77 12.46
CA ASP A 35 15.51 1.87 13.59
C ASP A 35 14.80 0.52 13.54
N LYS A 36 13.75 0.41 12.72
CA LYS A 36 12.94 -0.80 12.53
C LYS A 36 12.59 -1.01 11.06
N PRO A 37 12.45 -2.27 10.60
CA PRO A 37 11.97 -2.58 9.27
C PRO A 37 10.46 -2.33 9.13
N GLY A 38 10.00 -2.25 7.89
CA GLY A 38 8.59 -2.18 7.54
C GLY A 38 8.22 -1.02 6.61
N GLY A 39 9.02 0.05 6.58
CA GLY A 39 8.70 1.23 5.78
C GLY A 39 7.31 1.78 6.14
N ARG A 40 6.33 1.70 5.22
CA ARG A 40 4.94 2.10 5.48
C ARG A 40 4.20 1.18 6.48
N ALA A 41 4.68 -0.03 6.72
CA ALA A 41 4.17 -0.97 7.73
C ALA A 41 4.97 -0.87 9.05
N TYR A 42 5.45 0.31 9.38
CA TYR A 42 6.04 0.62 10.67
C TYR A 42 5.02 0.51 11.81
N HIS A 43 5.47 0.45 13.04
CA HIS A 43 4.58 0.46 14.21
C HIS A 43 5.15 1.32 15.34
N TRP A 44 4.27 1.84 16.15
CA TRP A 44 4.62 2.55 17.39
C TRP A 44 4.05 1.82 18.60
N MET A 45 4.80 1.86 19.68
CA MET A 45 4.33 1.46 21.01
C MET A 45 4.29 2.71 21.87
N LYS A 46 3.12 3.02 22.42
CA LYS A 46 2.92 4.21 23.26
C LYS A 46 1.86 3.91 24.33
N ASP A 47 2.20 4.22 25.59
CA ASP A 47 1.29 4.08 26.74
C ASP A 47 0.63 2.69 26.85
N GLY A 48 1.36 1.62 26.47
CA GLY A 48 0.90 0.25 26.48
C GLY A 48 0.08 -0.18 25.25
N PHE A 49 -0.17 0.74 24.31
CA PHE A 49 -0.84 0.44 23.05
C PHE A 49 0.19 0.15 21.95
N THR A 50 -0.22 -0.70 20.99
CA THR A 50 0.50 -0.92 19.74
C THR A 50 -0.31 -0.34 18.58
N PHE A 51 0.32 0.51 17.78
CA PHE A 51 -0.31 1.20 16.65
C PHE A 51 0.40 0.84 15.34
N ASP A 52 -0.34 0.31 14.38
CA ASP A 52 0.15 0.12 13.00
C ASP A 52 0.17 1.46 12.25
N ALA A 53 1.22 1.69 11.46
CA ALA A 53 1.28 2.84 10.56
C ALA A 53 0.34 2.73 9.34
N GLY A 54 -0.04 1.55 8.96
CA GLY A 54 -0.76 1.08 7.76
C GLY A 54 -0.01 -0.13 7.22
N PRO A 55 -0.11 -0.53 6.03
CA PRO A 55 -1.27 -1.05 5.31
C PRO A 55 -1.87 -2.25 6.06
N THR A 56 -3.00 -2.05 6.72
CA THR A 56 -3.62 -3.03 7.64
C THR A 56 -4.61 -3.99 6.98
N VAL A 57 -4.99 -3.74 5.74
CA VAL A 57 -5.83 -4.63 4.95
C VAL A 57 -4.93 -5.64 4.24
N ILE A 58 -4.76 -6.83 4.82
CA ILE A 58 -3.96 -7.91 4.25
C ILE A 58 -4.87 -8.76 3.38
N THR A 59 -4.58 -8.79 2.08
CA THR A 59 -5.28 -9.62 1.09
C THR A 59 -4.31 -10.58 0.43
N ASP A 60 -4.83 -11.61 -0.26
CA ASP A 60 -4.03 -12.58 -1.01
C ASP A 60 -2.90 -13.24 -0.17
N PRO A 61 -3.20 -13.94 0.95
CA PRO A 61 -2.18 -14.66 1.71
C PRO A 61 -1.27 -15.57 0.88
N PRO A 62 -1.74 -16.23 -0.19
CA PRO A 62 -0.89 -17.05 -1.06
C PRO A 62 0.34 -16.32 -1.61
N CYS A 63 0.24 -15.03 -1.94
CA CYS A 63 1.41 -14.27 -2.44
C CYS A 63 2.49 -14.08 -1.36
N LEU A 64 2.10 -14.07 -0.08
CA LEU A 64 3.00 -14.00 1.06
C LEU A 64 3.56 -15.39 1.41
N GLN A 65 2.70 -16.40 1.46
CA GLN A 65 3.07 -17.80 1.75
C GLN A 65 4.12 -18.31 0.75
N GLU A 66 4.06 -17.88 -0.51
CA GLU A 66 5.05 -18.20 -1.53
C GLU A 66 6.47 -17.88 -1.06
N LEU A 67 6.70 -16.79 -0.29
CA LEU A 67 8.03 -16.40 0.17
C LEU A 67 8.68 -17.45 1.08
N TRP A 68 7.90 -18.07 1.98
CA TRP A 68 8.36 -19.19 2.83
C TRP A 68 8.51 -20.48 2.01
N ALA A 69 7.58 -20.73 1.11
CA ALA A 69 7.59 -21.93 0.27
C ALA A 69 8.83 -22.02 -0.64
N LEU A 70 9.45 -20.89 -1.04
CA LEU A 70 10.70 -20.85 -1.79
C LEU A 70 11.84 -21.61 -1.13
N SER A 71 11.81 -21.75 0.20
CA SER A 71 12.81 -22.48 0.99
C SER A 71 12.24 -23.70 1.71
N GLY A 72 11.04 -24.15 1.31
CA GLY A 72 10.37 -25.31 1.92
C GLY A 72 9.85 -25.06 3.33
N GLN A 73 9.64 -23.80 3.72
CA GLN A 73 9.15 -23.41 5.04
C GLN A 73 7.66 -23.01 4.99
N ASP A 74 7.02 -22.93 6.15
CA ASP A 74 5.63 -22.54 6.31
C ASP A 74 5.56 -21.18 7.02
N MET A 75 4.79 -20.24 6.44
CA MET A 75 4.56 -18.92 7.02
C MET A 75 3.91 -18.98 8.40
N ALA A 76 3.08 -19.98 8.67
CA ALA A 76 2.40 -20.16 9.95
C ALA A 76 3.36 -20.35 11.15
N GLN A 77 4.62 -20.69 10.90
CA GLN A 77 5.66 -20.77 11.94
C GLN A 77 6.10 -19.39 12.43
N ASP A 78 5.93 -18.37 11.62
CA ASP A 78 6.40 -17.01 11.90
C ASP A 78 5.26 -16.00 12.06
N VAL A 79 4.09 -16.25 11.48
CA VAL A 79 3.00 -15.27 11.38
C VAL A 79 1.67 -15.96 11.65
N ASP A 80 0.91 -15.43 12.61
CA ASP A 80 -0.47 -15.84 12.88
C ASP A 80 -1.42 -14.91 12.14
N LEU A 81 -1.91 -15.37 10.96
CA LEU A 81 -2.94 -14.67 10.19
C LEU A 81 -4.33 -15.15 10.58
N VAL A 82 -5.19 -14.22 10.94
CA VAL A 82 -6.58 -14.49 11.27
C VAL A 82 -7.52 -13.77 10.29
N PRO A 83 -8.64 -14.40 9.88
CA PRO A 83 -9.60 -13.77 8.98
C PRO A 83 -10.33 -12.63 9.71
N VAL A 84 -10.65 -11.58 8.95
CA VAL A 84 -11.44 -10.44 9.43
C VAL A 84 -12.82 -10.46 8.77
N MET A 85 -13.88 -10.41 9.59
CA MET A 85 -15.26 -10.38 9.11
C MET A 85 -16.11 -9.40 9.94
N PRO A 86 -16.92 -8.53 9.29
CA PRO A 86 -16.92 -8.27 7.85
C PRO A 86 -15.56 -7.73 7.40
N PHE A 87 -15.27 -7.80 6.10
CA PHE A 87 -14.06 -7.20 5.52
C PHE A 87 -14.01 -5.72 5.81
N TYR A 88 -15.14 -5.05 5.60
CA TYR A 88 -15.37 -3.65 5.92
C TYR A 88 -16.82 -3.45 6.37
N ARG A 89 -17.03 -2.61 7.39
CA ARG A 89 -18.32 -1.99 7.64
C ARG A 89 -18.33 -0.60 7.01
N LEU A 90 -19.18 -0.40 6.01
CA LEU A 90 -19.35 0.86 5.31
C LEU A 90 -20.49 1.64 5.97
N ASN A 91 -20.25 2.93 6.28
CA ASN A 91 -21.21 3.77 7.00
C ASN A 91 -21.45 5.06 6.21
N TRP A 92 -22.71 5.43 6.03
CA TRP A 92 -23.10 6.70 5.40
C TRP A 92 -23.64 7.70 6.43
N PRO A 93 -23.67 9.02 6.09
CA PRO A 93 -24.15 10.06 7.02
C PRO A 93 -25.60 9.91 7.45
N ASP A 94 -26.43 9.22 6.68
CA ASP A 94 -27.83 8.94 6.97
C ASP A 94 -28.05 7.79 7.99
N GLY A 95 -26.96 7.21 8.51
CA GLY A 95 -26.97 6.07 9.42
C GLY A 95 -27.05 4.70 8.73
N THR A 96 -27.11 4.66 7.40
CA THR A 96 -27.09 3.40 6.65
C THR A 96 -25.74 2.71 6.84
N ASN A 97 -25.78 1.40 7.12
CA ASN A 97 -24.62 0.52 7.22
C ASN A 97 -24.68 -0.59 6.18
N PHE A 98 -23.52 -1.04 5.74
CA PHE A 98 -23.35 -2.14 4.78
C PHE A 98 -22.12 -2.95 5.16
N ASP A 99 -22.30 -4.23 5.45
CA ASP A 99 -21.23 -5.16 5.77
C ASP A 99 -20.75 -5.86 4.50
N TYR A 100 -19.55 -5.48 4.04
CA TYR A 100 -18.92 -6.08 2.89
C TYR A 100 -18.12 -7.33 3.30
N SER A 101 -18.39 -8.47 2.63
CA SER A 101 -17.79 -9.76 2.98
C SER A 101 -17.70 -10.69 1.74
N ASN A 102 -17.06 -11.86 1.90
CA ASN A 102 -17.09 -12.93 0.90
C ASN A 102 -18.19 -13.97 1.12
N ASP A 103 -19.01 -13.82 2.16
CA ASP A 103 -20.23 -14.59 2.29
C ASP A 103 -21.25 -14.10 1.25
N GLU A 104 -21.46 -14.91 0.20
CA GLU A 104 -22.29 -14.51 -0.93
C GLU A 104 -23.76 -14.26 -0.54
N ALA A 105 -24.30 -15.05 0.36
CA ALA A 105 -25.70 -14.89 0.77
C ALA A 105 -25.89 -13.63 1.61
N ALA A 106 -24.99 -13.41 2.57
CA ALA A 106 -25.00 -12.22 3.41
C ALA A 106 -24.79 -10.96 2.57
N LEU A 107 -23.80 -10.95 1.66
CA LEU A 107 -23.52 -9.79 0.81
C LEU A 107 -24.67 -9.45 -0.13
N ARG A 108 -25.32 -10.46 -0.77
CA ARG A 108 -26.50 -10.22 -1.58
C ARG A 108 -27.66 -9.67 -0.76
N ALA A 109 -27.83 -10.10 0.50
CA ALA A 109 -28.82 -9.54 1.41
C ALA A 109 -28.51 -8.06 1.74
N GLU A 110 -27.24 -7.73 1.98
CA GLU A 110 -26.81 -6.34 2.19
C GLU A 110 -27.09 -5.46 0.95
N ILE A 111 -26.79 -5.97 -0.27
CA ILE A 111 -27.10 -5.28 -1.53
C ILE A 111 -28.60 -5.08 -1.69
N ALA A 112 -29.41 -6.11 -1.40
CA ALA A 112 -30.85 -6.03 -1.50
C ALA A 112 -31.47 -5.01 -0.52
N LYS A 113 -30.87 -4.79 0.65
CA LYS A 113 -31.30 -3.71 1.58
C LYS A 113 -31.16 -2.33 0.96
N LEU A 114 -30.10 -2.10 0.18
CA LEU A 114 -29.88 -0.82 -0.51
C LEU A 114 -30.78 -0.70 -1.74
N HIS A 115 -30.71 -1.70 -2.63
CA HIS A 115 -31.49 -1.72 -3.88
C HIS A 115 -31.66 -3.15 -4.42
N PRO A 116 -32.82 -3.80 -4.26
CA PRO A 116 -33.02 -5.20 -4.64
C PRO A 116 -32.68 -5.52 -6.10
N ALA A 117 -32.95 -4.60 -7.04
CA ALA A 117 -32.65 -4.80 -8.46
C ALA A 117 -31.14 -4.83 -8.78
N ASP A 118 -30.30 -4.30 -7.90
CA ASP A 118 -28.83 -4.28 -8.10
C ASP A 118 -28.15 -5.60 -7.75
N VAL A 119 -28.84 -6.57 -7.13
CA VAL A 119 -28.27 -7.90 -6.89
C VAL A 119 -27.81 -8.56 -8.19
N ALA A 120 -28.67 -8.59 -9.20
CA ALA A 120 -28.29 -9.14 -10.52
C ALA A 120 -27.21 -8.29 -11.23
N GLY A 121 -27.18 -6.99 -10.97
CA GLY A 121 -26.13 -6.09 -11.45
C GLY A 121 -24.77 -6.40 -10.82
N TYR A 122 -24.78 -6.64 -9.53
CA TYR A 122 -23.58 -7.04 -8.77
C TYR A 122 -23.01 -8.39 -9.29
N ASP A 123 -23.86 -9.39 -9.55
CA ASP A 123 -23.39 -10.67 -10.08
C ASP A 123 -22.67 -10.50 -11.42
N ARG A 124 -23.20 -9.68 -12.33
CA ARG A 124 -22.50 -9.35 -13.59
C ARG A 124 -21.21 -8.55 -13.38
N PHE A 125 -21.17 -7.66 -12.38
CA PHE A 125 -19.95 -6.95 -12.02
C PHE A 125 -18.88 -7.90 -11.49
N LEU A 126 -19.26 -8.90 -10.70
CA LEU A 126 -18.36 -9.93 -10.21
C LEU A 126 -17.70 -10.71 -11.36
N GLU A 127 -18.47 -11.13 -12.36
CA GLU A 127 -17.93 -11.80 -13.56
C GLU A 127 -16.95 -10.89 -14.32
N TYR A 128 -17.27 -9.60 -14.44
CA TYR A 128 -16.35 -8.63 -15.02
C TYR A 128 -15.04 -8.53 -14.19
N SER A 129 -15.15 -8.36 -12.88
CA SER A 129 -14.01 -8.28 -11.96
C SER A 129 -13.12 -9.52 -12.04
N LYS A 130 -13.70 -10.72 -12.06
CA LYS A 130 -12.98 -11.99 -12.23
C LYS A 130 -12.19 -12.04 -13.54
N GLY A 131 -12.81 -11.62 -14.63
CA GLY A 131 -12.11 -11.57 -15.91
C GLY A 131 -10.95 -10.58 -15.93
N VAL A 132 -11.09 -9.44 -15.25
CA VAL A 132 -10.00 -8.45 -15.08
C VAL A 132 -8.88 -9.00 -14.19
N TYR A 133 -9.24 -9.70 -13.12
CA TYR A 133 -8.30 -10.34 -12.19
C TYR A 133 -7.42 -11.37 -12.91
N GLU A 134 -8.02 -12.26 -13.71
CA GLU A 134 -7.33 -13.26 -14.52
C GLU A 134 -6.27 -12.64 -15.45
N GLN A 135 -6.61 -11.52 -16.09
CA GLN A 135 -5.71 -10.86 -17.04
C GLN A 135 -4.73 -9.92 -16.35
N GLY A 136 -5.21 -9.07 -15.43
CA GLY A 136 -4.43 -8.00 -14.82
C GLY A 136 -3.53 -8.48 -13.69
N TYR A 137 -4.01 -9.40 -12.86
CA TYR A 137 -3.27 -9.88 -11.70
C TYR A 137 -2.55 -11.19 -11.96
N VAL A 138 -3.28 -12.24 -12.35
CA VAL A 138 -2.69 -13.59 -12.51
C VAL A 138 -1.66 -13.62 -13.63
N LYS A 139 -1.98 -13.06 -14.80
CA LYS A 139 -1.08 -13.12 -15.98
C LYS A 139 -0.05 -11.99 -16.00
N LEU A 140 -0.38 -10.81 -15.53
CA LEU A 140 0.45 -9.61 -15.72
C LEU A 140 1.03 -9.03 -14.43
N GLY A 141 0.57 -9.45 -13.25
CA GLY A 141 0.98 -8.87 -11.97
C GLY A 141 2.47 -9.04 -11.61
N ALA A 142 3.14 -10.07 -12.15
CA ALA A 142 4.58 -10.30 -11.96
C ALA A 142 5.40 -10.13 -13.25
N VAL A 143 4.84 -9.51 -14.29
CA VAL A 143 5.55 -9.23 -15.55
C VAL A 143 6.25 -7.88 -15.45
N ALA A 144 7.55 -7.87 -15.66
CA ALA A 144 8.29 -6.62 -15.78
C ALA A 144 8.10 -6.07 -17.22
N PHE A 145 7.23 -5.09 -17.39
CA PHE A 145 7.00 -4.43 -18.68
C PHE A 145 8.21 -3.58 -19.10
N LEU A 146 9.24 -4.20 -19.65
CA LEU A 146 10.46 -3.50 -20.08
C LEU A 146 10.40 -3.01 -21.53
N ASP A 147 9.52 -3.59 -22.34
CA ASP A 147 9.37 -3.23 -23.76
C ASP A 147 7.92 -2.91 -24.13
N PHE A 148 7.77 -2.13 -25.20
CA PHE A 148 6.45 -1.74 -25.69
C PHE A 148 5.67 -2.92 -26.33
N ALA A 149 6.37 -3.97 -26.76
CA ALA A 149 5.72 -5.16 -27.33
C ALA A 149 4.87 -5.88 -26.27
N SER A 150 5.27 -5.84 -25.00
CA SER A 150 4.48 -6.35 -23.88
C SER A 150 3.13 -5.62 -23.75
N MET A 151 3.08 -4.30 -24.01
CA MET A 151 1.82 -3.53 -24.04
C MET A 151 0.94 -3.92 -25.24
N ILE A 152 1.54 -4.16 -26.40
CA ILE A 152 0.79 -4.62 -27.59
C ILE A 152 0.14 -5.97 -27.30
N LYS A 153 0.84 -6.88 -26.62
CA LYS A 153 0.28 -8.19 -26.21
C LYS A 153 -0.86 -8.03 -25.20
N ALA A 154 -0.81 -7.04 -24.31
CA ALA A 154 -1.85 -6.75 -23.34
C ALA A 154 -3.05 -5.99 -23.94
N ALA A 155 -2.89 -5.30 -25.10
CA ALA A 155 -3.90 -4.44 -25.68
C ALA A 155 -5.28 -5.10 -25.90
N PRO A 156 -5.41 -6.35 -26.38
CA PRO A 156 -6.72 -7.00 -26.55
C PRO A 156 -7.47 -7.14 -25.21
N ALA A 157 -6.77 -7.48 -24.12
CA ALA A 157 -7.37 -7.56 -22.79
C ALA A 157 -7.77 -6.18 -22.27
N LEU A 158 -6.92 -5.16 -22.44
CA LEU A 158 -7.21 -3.77 -22.06
C LEU A 158 -8.45 -3.24 -22.80
N MET A 159 -8.61 -3.59 -24.08
CA MET A 159 -9.79 -3.24 -24.87
C MET A 159 -11.03 -3.99 -24.40
N LYS A 160 -10.96 -5.30 -24.25
CA LYS A 160 -12.07 -6.14 -23.78
C LYS A 160 -12.66 -5.63 -22.47
N TYR A 161 -11.81 -5.27 -21.53
CA TYR A 161 -12.21 -4.81 -20.19
C TYR A 161 -12.30 -3.28 -20.07
N GLN A 162 -12.31 -2.56 -21.19
CA GLN A 162 -12.52 -1.12 -21.24
C GLN A 162 -11.60 -0.35 -20.25
N ALA A 163 -10.31 -0.69 -20.25
CA ALA A 163 -9.31 -0.16 -19.31
C ALA A 163 -9.21 1.38 -19.29
N TRP A 164 -9.67 2.07 -20.34
CA TRP A 164 -9.73 3.53 -20.44
C TRP A 164 -10.83 4.17 -19.61
N ARG A 165 -11.85 3.40 -19.18
CA ARG A 165 -12.87 3.87 -18.26
C ARG A 165 -12.35 3.88 -16.82
N SER A 166 -13.01 4.65 -15.96
CA SER A 166 -12.72 4.62 -14.53
C SER A 166 -13.48 3.47 -13.84
N VAL A 167 -12.97 3.02 -12.68
CA VAL A 167 -13.65 2.02 -11.86
C VAL A 167 -15.07 2.46 -11.53
N TYR A 168 -15.26 3.72 -11.09
CA TYR A 168 -16.59 4.24 -10.79
C TYR A 168 -17.52 4.20 -12.02
N SER A 169 -17.01 4.55 -13.21
CA SER A 169 -17.80 4.50 -14.46
C SER A 169 -18.20 3.06 -14.83
N ILE A 170 -17.30 2.09 -14.65
CA ILE A 170 -17.62 0.68 -14.90
C ILE A 170 -18.66 0.18 -13.90
N VAL A 171 -18.46 0.39 -12.61
CA VAL A 171 -19.41 0.00 -11.55
C VAL A 171 -20.79 0.60 -11.83
N SER A 172 -20.86 1.88 -12.24
CA SER A 172 -22.13 2.56 -12.57
C SER A 172 -22.88 1.96 -13.77
N SER A 173 -22.22 1.15 -14.60
CA SER A 173 -22.91 0.42 -15.69
C SER A 173 -23.54 -0.89 -15.23
N TYR A 174 -23.27 -1.33 -14.01
CA TYR A 174 -23.80 -2.56 -13.43
C TYR A 174 -24.84 -2.32 -12.34
N VAL A 175 -24.66 -1.27 -11.51
CA VAL A 175 -25.53 -0.99 -10.35
C VAL A 175 -26.06 0.44 -10.38
N GLN A 176 -27.26 0.65 -9.79
CA GLN A 176 -28.00 1.92 -9.84
C GLN A 176 -27.88 2.72 -8.54
N ASP A 177 -27.89 2.07 -7.37
CA ASP A 177 -27.79 2.75 -6.08
C ASP A 177 -26.43 3.43 -5.94
N GLU A 178 -26.42 4.70 -5.55
CA GLU A 178 -25.20 5.51 -5.43
C GLU A 178 -24.29 5.01 -4.29
N ARG A 179 -24.88 4.52 -3.18
CA ARG A 179 -24.10 3.96 -2.06
C ARG A 179 -23.39 2.67 -2.50
N LEU A 180 -24.06 1.85 -3.32
CA LEU A 180 -23.46 0.65 -3.86
C LEU A 180 -22.35 0.99 -4.88
N ARG A 181 -22.50 2.05 -5.69
CA ARG A 181 -21.42 2.55 -6.55
C ARG A 181 -20.20 2.98 -5.72
N GLN A 182 -20.42 3.65 -4.60
CA GLN A 182 -19.34 4.03 -3.67
C GLN A 182 -18.69 2.78 -3.06
N ALA A 183 -19.50 1.85 -2.53
CA ALA A 183 -19.05 0.59 -1.93
C ALA A 183 -18.22 -0.29 -2.89
N LEU A 184 -18.54 -0.29 -4.17
CA LEU A 184 -17.84 -1.09 -5.18
C LEU A 184 -16.69 -0.34 -5.88
N SER A 185 -16.44 0.94 -5.57
CA SER A 185 -15.38 1.72 -6.21
C SER A 185 -14.32 2.28 -5.24
N PHE A 186 -14.60 2.37 -3.93
CA PHE A 186 -13.67 2.98 -2.95
C PHE A 186 -12.33 2.25 -2.84
N HIS A 187 -12.27 0.97 -3.18
CA HIS A 187 -11.06 0.13 -3.07
C HIS A 187 -9.85 0.71 -3.79
N THR A 188 -10.05 1.51 -4.84
CA THR A 188 -8.96 2.20 -5.52
C THR A 188 -8.22 3.19 -4.61
N LEU A 189 -8.91 3.75 -3.60
CA LEU A 189 -8.30 4.64 -2.61
C LEU A 189 -7.26 3.93 -1.75
N LEU A 190 -7.43 2.61 -1.52
CA LEU A 190 -6.48 1.78 -0.77
C LEU A 190 -5.12 1.64 -1.48
N VAL A 191 -5.05 2.00 -2.75
CA VAL A 191 -3.83 2.01 -3.56
C VAL A 191 -3.49 3.40 -4.14
N GLY A 192 -4.09 4.44 -3.58
CA GLY A 192 -3.83 5.85 -3.92
C GLY A 192 -4.49 6.32 -5.22
N GLY A 193 -5.52 5.63 -5.69
CA GLY A 193 -6.24 5.94 -6.92
C GLY A 193 -7.59 6.62 -6.67
N ASN A 194 -7.89 7.67 -7.44
CA ASN A 194 -9.22 8.27 -7.46
C ASN A 194 -10.20 7.36 -8.23
N PRO A 195 -11.29 6.87 -7.62
CA PRO A 195 -12.28 6.03 -8.32
C PRO A 195 -12.80 6.61 -9.63
N MET A 196 -12.83 7.96 -9.74
CA MET A 196 -13.32 8.68 -10.93
C MET A 196 -12.31 8.71 -12.08
N THR A 197 -11.02 8.40 -11.83
CA THR A 197 -9.95 8.49 -12.85
C THR A 197 -9.07 7.24 -12.93
N THR A 198 -9.07 6.40 -11.89
CA THR A 198 -8.32 5.14 -11.87
C THR A 198 -8.91 4.15 -12.87
N SER A 199 -8.04 3.53 -13.66
CA SER A 199 -8.42 2.56 -14.69
C SER A 199 -9.34 1.46 -14.16
N ALA A 200 -10.33 1.08 -14.95
CA ALA A 200 -11.27 -0.01 -14.68
C ALA A 200 -10.59 -1.36 -14.37
N ILE A 201 -9.34 -1.55 -14.77
CA ILE A 201 -8.53 -2.73 -14.40
C ILE A 201 -8.44 -2.91 -12.89
N TYR A 202 -8.47 -1.85 -12.11
CA TYR A 202 -8.42 -1.93 -10.64
C TYR A 202 -9.70 -2.49 -10.00
N ALA A 203 -10.76 -2.76 -10.78
CA ALA A 203 -11.89 -3.56 -10.31
C ALA A 203 -11.49 -5.00 -9.91
N LEU A 204 -10.30 -5.47 -10.34
CA LEU A 204 -9.71 -6.75 -9.92
C LEU A 204 -9.59 -6.90 -8.39
N ILE A 205 -9.51 -5.78 -7.64
CA ILE A 205 -9.38 -5.80 -6.16
C ILE A 205 -10.57 -6.54 -5.52
N HIS A 206 -11.79 -6.39 -6.06
CA HIS A 206 -12.94 -7.14 -5.58
C HIS A 206 -12.75 -8.66 -5.63
N THR A 207 -12.15 -9.15 -6.72
CA THR A 207 -11.90 -10.60 -6.86
C THR A 207 -10.78 -11.04 -5.92
N ILE A 208 -9.72 -10.22 -5.75
CA ILE A 208 -8.64 -10.50 -4.78
C ILE A 208 -9.22 -10.67 -3.37
N GLU A 209 -10.08 -9.75 -2.93
CA GLU A 209 -10.68 -9.81 -1.60
C GLU A 209 -11.71 -10.94 -1.48
N LYS A 210 -12.51 -11.17 -2.52
CA LYS A 210 -13.52 -12.22 -2.51
C LYS A 210 -12.89 -13.62 -2.44
N GLU A 211 -11.85 -13.88 -3.24
CA GLU A 211 -11.21 -15.19 -3.29
C GLU A 211 -10.17 -15.38 -2.19
N GLY A 212 -9.36 -14.33 -1.91
CA GLY A 212 -8.29 -14.35 -0.93
C GLY A 212 -8.72 -14.02 0.50
N GLY A 213 -9.85 -13.35 0.68
CA GLY A 213 -10.29 -12.82 1.97
C GLY A 213 -9.52 -11.58 2.42
N VAL A 214 -9.95 -11.02 3.55
CA VAL A 214 -9.24 -9.96 4.27
C VAL A 214 -8.76 -10.53 5.60
N TRP A 215 -7.48 -10.30 5.90
CA TRP A 215 -6.79 -10.91 7.02
C TRP A 215 -6.09 -9.87 7.89
N PHE A 216 -5.84 -10.25 9.13
CA PHE A 216 -5.07 -9.49 10.09
C PHE A 216 -3.96 -10.37 10.67
N ALA A 217 -2.75 -9.85 10.80
CA ALA A 217 -1.66 -10.52 11.51
C ALA A 217 -1.76 -10.18 12.99
N ARG A 218 -1.86 -11.17 13.90
CA ARG A 218 -1.81 -10.91 15.33
C ARG A 218 -0.53 -10.21 15.72
N GLY A 219 -0.64 -9.15 16.53
CA GLY A 219 0.45 -8.24 16.85
C GLY A 219 0.67 -7.14 15.81
N GLY A 220 -0.32 -6.93 14.91
CA GLY A 220 -0.34 -5.89 13.87
C GLY A 220 0.36 -6.26 12.57
N THR A 221 0.24 -5.41 11.56
CA THR A 221 0.89 -5.62 10.25
C THR A 221 2.41 -5.77 10.37
N ASN A 222 3.02 -5.11 11.35
CA ASN A 222 4.45 -5.25 11.60
C ASN A 222 4.85 -6.66 12.11
N ALA A 223 3.92 -7.45 12.66
CA ALA A 223 4.19 -8.86 12.99
C ALA A 223 4.51 -9.67 11.71
N LEU A 224 3.81 -9.39 10.61
CA LEU A 224 4.14 -9.96 9.30
C LEU A 224 5.52 -9.52 8.82
N VAL A 225 5.85 -8.23 8.96
CA VAL A 225 7.20 -7.70 8.63
C VAL A 225 8.28 -8.43 9.44
N ARG A 226 8.09 -8.60 10.75
CA ARG A 226 9.03 -9.34 11.61
C ARG A 226 9.14 -10.82 11.20
N GLY A 227 8.04 -11.44 10.77
CA GLY A 227 8.07 -12.81 10.22
C GLY A 227 8.94 -12.89 8.96
N MET A 228 8.81 -11.94 8.03
CA MET A 228 9.64 -11.86 6.84
C MET A 228 11.13 -11.63 7.17
N VAL A 229 11.43 -10.81 8.18
CA VAL A 229 12.81 -10.60 8.65
C VAL A 229 13.38 -11.90 9.21
N ARG A 230 12.64 -12.60 10.08
CA ARG A 230 13.11 -13.89 10.61
C ARG A 230 13.38 -14.91 9.51
N LEU A 231 12.53 -14.97 8.49
CA LEU A 231 12.77 -15.82 7.32
C LEU A 231 14.05 -15.41 6.60
N PHE A 232 14.22 -14.13 6.30
CA PHE A 232 15.38 -13.61 5.59
C PHE A 232 16.71 -13.91 6.31
N GLU A 233 16.76 -13.65 7.62
CA GLU A 233 17.95 -13.92 8.45
C GLU A 233 18.21 -15.42 8.59
N ARG A 234 17.19 -16.25 8.72
CA ARG A 234 17.27 -17.71 8.76
C ARG A 234 17.84 -18.31 7.45
N LEU A 235 17.62 -17.61 6.33
CA LEU A 235 18.23 -17.93 5.03
C LEU A 235 19.68 -17.44 4.90
N GLY A 236 20.23 -16.78 5.91
CA GLY A 236 21.59 -16.23 5.91
C GLY A 236 21.70 -14.79 5.39
N GLY A 237 20.59 -14.11 5.19
CA GLY A 237 20.59 -12.69 4.80
C GLY A 237 21.01 -11.76 5.92
N THR A 238 21.54 -10.59 5.58
CA THR A 238 22.00 -9.57 6.55
C THR A 238 21.09 -8.34 6.51
N LEU A 239 20.55 -7.93 7.68
CA LEU A 239 19.76 -6.70 7.83
C LEU A 239 20.53 -5.66 8.64
N ARG A 240 20.74 -4.46 8.04
CA ARG A 240 21.34 -3.29 8.70
C ARG A 240 20.24 -2.24 8.91
N LEU A 241 20.05 -1.81 10.15
CA LEU A 241 19.04 -0.81 10.55
C LEU A 241 19.72 0.49 11.01
N GLY A 242 19.00 1.61 10.91
CA GLY A 242 19.41 2.91 11.43
C GLY A 242 20.57 3.54 10.66
N ASP A 243 20.83 3.13 9.42
CA ASP A 243 21.97 3.59 8.65
C ASP A 243 21.55 3.94 7.20
N PRO A 244 21.02 5.15 6.96
CA PRO A 244 20.54 5.55 5.64
C PRO A 244 21.61 5.45 4.56
N VAL A 245 21.30 4.82 3.44
CA VAL A 245 22.12 4.93 2.22
C VAL A 245 22.06 6.37 1.72
N THR A 246 23.21 6.97 1.53
CA THR A 246 23.36 8.35 1.03
C THR A 246 23.74 8.40 -0.44
N GLN A 247 24.39 7.34 -0.95
CA GLN A 247 24.84 7.27 -2.34
C GLN A 247 24.81 5.84 -2.88
N ILE A 248 24.37 5.70 -4.13
CA ILE A 248 24.60 4.52 -4.96
C ILE A 248 25.76 4.88 -5.90
N GLU A 249 26.86 4.17 -5.75
CA GLU A 249 28.09 4.42 -6.48
C GLU A 249 28.04 3.78 -7.87
N THR A 250 28.64 4.46 -8.84
CA THR A 250 28.66 4.01 -10.24
C THR A 250 30.04 4.15 -10.87
N ALA A 251 30.39 3.21 -11.75
CA ALA A 251 31.52 3.32 -12.68
C ALA A 251 30.95 3.31 -14.10
N GLY A 252 30.89 4.50 -14.74
CA GLY A 252 30.10 4.69 -15.95
C GLY A 252 28.64 4.32 -15.73
N ASP A 253 28.02 3.61 -16.67
CA ASP A 253 26.62 3.16 -16.59
C ASP A 253 26.49 1.81 -15.85
N ARG A 254 27.25 1.59 -14.76
CA ARG A 254 27.17 0.39 -13.93
C ARG A 254 27.27 0.77 -12.44
N VAL A 255 26.38 0.24 -11.60
CA VAL A 255 26.51 0.39 -10.14
C VAL A 255 27.65 -0.51 -9.62
N THR A 256 28.37 -0.01 -8.62
CA THR A 256 29.53 -0.69 -8.00
C THR A 256 29.32 -0.95 -6.50
N GLY A 257 28.59 -0.10 -5.80
CA GLY A 257 28.38 -0.22 -4.37
C GLY A 257 27.42 0.84 -3.81
N VAL A 258 27.34 0.88 -2.49
CA VAL A 258 26.61 1.91 -1.75
C VAL A 258 27.46 2.44 -0.61
N THR A 259 27.21 3.72 -0.26
CA THR A 259 27.74 4.37 0.94
C THR A 259 26.57 4.83 1.82
N THR A 260 26.71 4.68 3.14
CA THR A 260 25.71 5.08 4.12
C THR A 260 26.14 6.30 4.92
N GLN A 261 25.20 6.91 5.64
CA GLN A 261 25.45 8.06 6.51
C GLN A 261 26.42 7.72 7.64
N GLY A 262 26.38 6.50 8.17
CA GLY A 262 27.30 6.01 9.21
C GLY A 262 28.70 5.68 8.69
N GLY A 263 28.97 5.86 7.39
CA GLY A 263 30.27 5.59 6.77
C GLY A 263 30.49 4.12 6.40
N TRP A 264 29.46 3.28 6.49
CA TRP A 264 29.56 1.93 5.95
C TRP A 264 29.55 1.97 4.43
N HIS A 265 30.49 1.25 3.83
CA HIS A 265 30.60 1.09 2.38
C HIS A 265 30.62 -0.39 2.03
N ALA A 266 29.95 -0.77 0.96
CA ALA A 266 30.03 -2.13 0.43
C ALA A 266 29.85 -2.14 -1.09
N GLU A 267 30.69 -2.95 -1.73
CA GLU A 267 30.55 -3.29 -3.15
C GLU A 267 29.50 -4.37 -3.35
N ALA A 268 28.78 -4.30 -4.45
CA ALA A 268 27.79 -5.30 -4.84
C ALA A 268 27.72 -5.48 -6.36
N ASP A 269 27.37 -6.71 -6.77
CA ASP A 269 27.14 -7.04 -8.18
C ASP A 269 25.78 -6.52 -8.66
N LEU A 270 24.81 -6.44 -7.74
CA LEU A 270 23.42 -6.07 -8.00
C LEU A 270 22.92 -5.11 -6.91
N ILE A 271 22.30 -4.02 -7.29
CA ILE A 271 21.68 -3.10 -6.34
C ILE A 271 20.21 -2.90 -6.70
N ALA A 272 19.34 -3.04 -5.72
CA ALA A 272 17.92 -2.73 -5.85
C ALA A 272 17.50 -1.69 -4.80
N THR A 273 16.65 -0.72 -5.18
CA THR A 273 16.07 0.22 -4.24
C THR A 273 14.57 0.00 -4.08
N ASN A 274 14.12 -0.10 -2.82
CA ASN A 274 12.73 -0.11 -2.40
C ASN A 274 12.29 1.27 -1.85
N GLY A 275 13.16 2.25 -1.90
CA GLY A 275 12.90 3.63 -1.53
C GLY A 275 11.97 4.34 -2.51
N ASP A 276 11.64 5.60 -2.21
CA ASP A 276 10.89 6.46 -3.13
C ASP A 276 11.70 6.66 -4.44
N LEU A 277 11.01 6.60 -5.59
CA LEU A 277 11.65 6.73 -6.89
C LEU A 277 12.34 8.07 -7.08
N MET A 278 11.69 9.17 -6.65
CA MET A 278 12.28 10.50 -6.77
C MET A 278 13.55 10.60 -5.91
N HIS A 279 13.48 10.13 -4.66
CA HIS A 279 14.62 10.09 -3.77
C HIS A 279 15.77 9.25 -4.34
N SER A 280 15.47 8.07 -4.89
CA SER A 280 16.46 7.17 -5.49
C SER A 280 17.22 7.84 -6.63
N TYR A 281 16.52 8.54 -7.53
CA TYR A 281 17.18 9.19 -8.66
C TYR A 281 17.77 10.56 -8.31
N GLN A 282 17.06 11.36 -7.54
CA GLN A 282 17.48 12.74 -7.25
C GLN A 282 18.59 12.82 -6.20
N THR A 283 18.58 11.89 -5.23
CA THR A 283 19.49 11.91 -4.08
C THR A 283 20.53 10.81 -4.18
N LEU A 284 20.11 9.53 -4.25
CA LEU A 284 21.06 8.42 -4.20
C LEU A 284 21.91 8.29 -5.46
N LEU A 285 21.42 8.79 -6.61
CA LEU A 285 22.11 8.82 -7.90
C LEU A 285 22.46 10.25 -8.33
N ALA A 286 22.65 11.19 -7.37
CA ALA A 286 22.92 12.59 -7.66
C ALA A 286 24.17 12.80 -8.55
N ASP A 287 25.20 11.97 -8.39
CA ASP A 287 26.46 12.07 -9.10
C ASP A 287 26.42 11.46 -10.52
N HIS A 288 25.33 10.78 -10.88
CA HIS A 288 25.15 10.22 -12.22
C HIS A 288 24.17 11.06 -13.05
N PRO A 289 24.49 11.40 -14.32
CA PRO A 289 23.60 12.23 -15.16
C PRO A 289 22.19 11.67 -15.34
N ARG A 290 22.04 10.34 -15.26
CA ARG A 290 20.74 9.63 -15.29
C ARG A 290 19.86 10.06 -14.14
N GLY A 291 20.40 10.29 -12.93
CA GLY A 291 19.67 10.71 -11.74
C GLY A 291 18.84 11.97 -12.00
N SER A 292 19.50 13.06 -12.40
CA SER A 292 18.82 14.34 -12.68
C SER A 292 17.85 14.26 -13.88
N LYS A 293 18.19 13.46 -14.91
CA LYS A 293 17.33 13.29 -16.10
C LYS A 293 16.02 12.60 -15.75
N VAL A 294 16.07 11.49 -14.98
CA VAL A 294 14.86 10.75 -14.59
C VAL A 294 14.06 11.53 -13.55
N ALA A 295 14.70 12.17 -12.57
CA ALA A 295 14.02 13.02 -11.59
C ALA A 295 13.18 14.13 -12.26
N LYS A 296 13.72 14.80 -13.31
CA LYS A 296 12.96 15.77 -14.11
C LYS A 296 11.74 15.17 -14.82
N SER A 297 11.82 13.91 -15.23
CA SER A 297 10.68 13.18 -15.83
C SER A 297 9.63 12.83 -14.78
N LEU A 298 10.07 12.31 -13.62
CA LEU A 298 9.20 11.94 -12.49
C LEU A 298 8.47 13.15 -11.91
N ALA A 299 9.10 14.33 -11.87
CA ALA A 299 8.48 15.57 -11.41
C ALA A 299 7.24 15.99 -12.24
N ARG A 300 7.11 15.51 -13.49
CA ARG A 300 5.97 15.75 -14.38
C ARG A 300 4.85 14.70 -14.24
N LYS A 301 5.10 13.64 -13.50
CA LYS A 301 4.13 12.58 -13.27
C LYS A 301 3.10 13.00 -12.21
N ARG A 302 1.95 12.32 -12.21
CA ARG A 302 0.94 12.50 -11.17
C ARG A 302 1.31 11.63 -9.97
N TRP A 303 1.45 12.26 -8.82
CA TRP A 303 1.72 11.60 -7.55
C TRP A 303 0.42 11.41 -6.79
N SER A 304 0.33 10.31 -6.06
CA SER A 304 -0.85 9.99 -5.27
C SER A 304 -1.09 11.03 -4.17
N PRO A 305 -2.30 11.14 -3.65
CA PRO A 305 -2.55 11.91 -2.45
C PRO A 305 -1.72 11.39 -1.27
N SER A 306 -1.66 12.20 -0.23
CA SER A 306 -1.12 11.83 1.07
C SER A 306 -2.24 11.38 2.01
N LEU A 307 -1.85 11.09 3.24
CA LEU A 307 -2.75 10.70 4.31
C LEU A 307 -2.47 11.55 5.55
N PHE A 308 -3.53 11.82 6.32
CA PHE A 308 -3.43 12.26 7.70
C PHE A 308 -3.99 11.15 8.59
N VAL A 309 -3.19 10.61 9.49
CA VAL A 309 -3.56 9.45 10.30
C VAL A 309 -3.51 9.82 11.77
N VAL A 310 -4.65 9.74 12.47
CA VAL A 310 -4.71 9.92 13.91
C VAL A 310 -4.70 8.55 14.57
N HIS A 311 -3.68 8.26 15.36
CA HIS A 311 -3.58 7.07 16.20
C HIS A 311 -4.06 7.43 17.60
N PHE A 312 -4.91 6.60 18.20
CA PHE A 312 -5.43 6.88 19.52
C PHE A 312 -5.80 5.62 20.29
N GLY A 313 -5.57 5.67 21.60
CA GLY A 313 -5.95 4.66 22.57
C GLY A 313 -7.03 5.21 23.50
N VAL A 314 -8.04 4.41 23.76
CA VAL A 314 -9.20 4.80 24.59
C VAL A 314 -9.49 3.76 25.67
N LYS A 315 -9.99 4.21 26.81
CA LYS A 315 -10.56 3.34 27.84
C LYS A 315 -11.93 2.83 27.38
N GLY A 316 -12.19 1.55 27.62
CA GLY A 316 -13.47 0.93 27.29
C GLY A 316 -13.38 0.03 26.05
N SER A 317 -14.49 -0.66 25.77
CA SER A 317 -14.68 -1.56 24.64
C SER A 317 -15.72 -0.97 23.68
N TYR A 318 -15.50 -1.13 22.39
CA TYR A 318 -16.37 -0.63 21.32
C TYR A 318 -16.78 -1.80 20.39
N PRO A 319 -17.58 -2.76 20.87
CA PRO A 319 -17.89 -4.00 20.13
C PRO A 319 -18.67 -3.76 18.83
N ASP A 320 -19.37 -2.64 18.73
CA ASP A 320 -20.15 -2.27 17.55
C ASP A 320 -19.30 -1.65 16.43
N VAL A 321 -18.02 -1.33 16.71
CA VAL A 321 -17.08 -0.83 15.71
C VAL A 321 -16.32 -2.00 15.11
N ALA A 322 -16.54 -2.26 13.83
CA ALA A 322 -15.87 -3.35 13.13
C ALA A 322 -14.35 -3.12 13.04
N HIS A 323 -13.59 -4.19 12.78
CA HIS A 323 -12.12 -4.13 12.62
C HIS A 323 -11.71 -3.07 11.58
N HIS A 324 -12.40 -3.08 10.43
CA HIS A 324 -12.26 -2.06 9.40
C HIS A 324 -13.61 -1.38 9.18
N SER A 325 -13.66 -0.06 9.31
CA SER A 325 -14.84 0.73 9.01
C SER A 325 -14.50 1.85 8.03
N ILE A 326 -15.34 2.04 7.01
CA ILE A 326 -15.27 3.18 6.09
C ILE A 326 -16.42 4.11 6.43
N LEU A 327 -16.11 5.33 6.83
CA LEU A 327 -17.08 6.36 7.11
C LEU A 327 -17.16 7.30 5.90
N PHE A 328 -18.10 7.07 4.99
CA PHE A 328 -18.28 7.96 3.85
C PHE A 328 -18.77 9.35 4.27
N GLY A 329 -18.18 10.39 3.69
CA GLY A 329 -18.64 11.76 3.86
C GLY A 329 -19.87 12.07 2.98
N PRO A 330 -20.51 13.23 3.19
CA PRO A 330 -21.73 13.61 2.46
C PRO A 330 -21.45 13.94 0.98
N ARG A 331 -20.25 14.33 0.63
CA ARG A 331 -19.86 14.80 -0.71
C ARG A 331 -18.86 13.89 -1.40
N TYR A 332 -19.12 12.58 -1.50
CA TYR A 332 -18.12 11.60 -1.99
C TYR A 332 -17.32 12.07 -3.22
N LYS A 333 -17.99 12.45 -4.30
CA LYS A 333 -17.33 12.92 -5.54
C LYS A 333 -16.64 14.28 -5.36
N GLY A 334 -17.31 15.19 -4.64
CA GLY A 334 -16.77 16.53 -4.36
C GLY A 334 -15.53 16.46 -3.48
N LEU A 335 -15.59 15.67 -2.41
CA LEU A 335 -14.46 15.43 -1.52
C LEU A 335 -13.24 14.85 -2.27
N LEU A 336 -13.46 13.86 -3.12
CA LEU A 336 -12.38 13.32 -3.95
C LEU A 336 -11.84 14.36 -4.93
N GLY A 337 -12.70 15.18 -5.52
CA GLY A 337 -12.30 16.33 -6.36
C GLY A 337 -11.41 17.29 -5.59
N ASP A 338 -11.76 17.63 -4.36
CA ASP A 338 -10.99 18.51 -3.48
C ASP A 338 -9.61 17.92 -3.17
N ILE A 339 -9.55 16.66 -2.69
CA ILE A 339 -8.30 15.98 -2.32
C ILE A 339 -7.34 15.90 -3.51
N TYR A 340 -7.80 15.43 -4.66
CA TYR A 340 -6.96 15.30 -5.85
C TYR A 340 -6.71 16.64 -6.55
N GLY A 341 -7.56 17.65 -6.30
CA GLY A 341 -7.40 19.03 -6.78
C GLY A 341 -6.45 19.88 -5.96
N GLY A 342 -6.20 19.50 -4.68
CA GLY A 342 -5.31 20.25 -3.79
C GLY A 342 -6.04 21.16 -2.80
N VAL A 343 -7.33 20.95 -2.60
CA VAL A 343 -8.13 21.63 -1.57
C VAL A 343 -8.11 20.75 -0.30
N ILE A 344 -7.97 21.39 0.85
CA ILE A 344 -8.18 20.72 2.14
C ILE A 344 -9.67 20.86 2.46
N PRO A 345 -10.41 19.73 2.49
CA PRO A 345 -11.86 19.80 2.68
C PRO A 345 -12.24 20.00 4.16
N ASP A 346 -13.44 20.51 4.38
CA ASP A 346 -14.05 20.66 5.72
C ASP A 346 -14.86 19.42 6.14
N ASP A 347 -15.11 18.49 5.22
CA ASP A 347 -15.79 17.22 5.45
C ASP A 347 -14.86 16.03 5.22
N PHE A 348 -15.19 14.88 5.84
CA PHE A 348 -14.33 13.71 5.80
C PHE A 348 -15.02 12.50 5.18
N SER A 349 -14.23 11.70 4.46
CA SER A 349 -14.41 10.25 4.40
C SER A 349 -13.22 9.63 5.11
N LEU A 350 -13.48 8.77 6.10
CA LEU A 350 -12.46 8.21 6.97
C LEU A 350 -12.37 6.70 6.79
N TYR A 351 -11.17 6.18 6.90
CA TYR A 351 -10.95 4.77 7.20
C TYR A 351 -10.60 4.65 8.69
N LEU A 352 -11.37 3.86 9.43
CA LEU A 352 -11.16 3.58 10.85
C LEU A 352 -10.71 2.14 11.01
N HIS A 353 -9.58 1.93 11.66
CA HIS A 353 -9.01 0.64 12.02
C HIS A 353 -9.12 0.40 13.53
N HIS A 354 -9.69 -0.74 13.92
CA HIS A 354 -9.92 -1.16 15.30
C HIS A 354 -9.29 -2.54 15.54
N PRO A 355 -7.95 -2.66 15.58
CA PRO A 355 -7.29 -3.97 15.67
C PRO A 355 -7.56 -4.69 16.99
N SER A 356 -7.77 -3.98 18.08
CA SER A 356 -7.98 -4.57 19.40
C SER A 356 -9.30 -5.38 19.52
N ILE A 357 -10.26 -5.21 18.58
CA ILE A 357 -11.45 -6.08 18.52
C ILE A 357 -11.08 -7.52 18.09
N THR A 358 -10.03 -7.67 17.29
CA THR A 358 -9.55 -8.98 16.80
C THR A 358 -8.39 -9.49 17.62
N ASP A 359 -7.50 -8.61 18.07
CA ASP A 359 -6.35 -8.93 18.92
C ASP A 359 -6.31 -7.99 20.14
N PRO A 360 -6.89 -8.41 21.27
CA PRO A 360 -6.86 -7.61 22.50
C PRO A 360 -5.45 -7.23 22.98
N GLY A 361 -4.41 -7.95 22.53
CA GLY A 361 -3.01 -7.62 22.86
C GLY A 361 -2.50 -6.31 22.25
N MET A 362 -3.25 -5.69 21.31
CA MET A 362 -2.92 -4.40 20.74
C MET A 362 -3.20 -3.22 21.70
N ALA A 363 -3.92 -3.44 22.82
CA ALA A 363 -4.25 -2.44 23.81
C ALA A 363 -4.08 -2.98 25.24
N PRO A 364 -3.92 -2.13 26.26
CA PRO A 364 -3.99 -2.56 27.65
C PRO A 364 -5.35 -3.19 28.00
N PRO A 365 -5.45 -4.07 29.00
CA PRO A 365 -6.71 -4.66 29.42
C PRO A 365 -7.79 -3.58 29.67
N GLY A 366 -9.00 -3.80 29.14
CA GLY A 366 -10.13 -2.87 29.27
C GLY A 366 -10.02 -1.59 28.42
N HIS A 367 -9.13 -1.58 27.42
CA HIS A 367 -8.92 -0.47 26.49
C HIS A 367 -9.07 -0.94 25.05
N SER A 368 -9.19 0.03 24.13
CA SER A 368 -9.24 -0.20 22.68
C SER A 368 -8.23 0.69 21.97
N ALA A 369 -7.56 0.11 20.97
CA ALA A 369 -6.62 0.79 20.07
C ALA A 369 -7.30 1.08 18.73
N PHE A 370 -7.05 2.28 18.20
CA PHE A 370 -7.59 2.72 16.92
C PHE A 370 -6.56 3.54 16.11
N TYR A 371 -6.77 3.59 14.81
CA TYR A 371 -6.39 4.77 14.04
C TYR A 371 -7.53 5.19 13.10
N ALA A 372 -7.64 6.49 12.87
CA ALA A 372 -8.52 7.08 11.85
C ALA A 372 -7.67 7.75 10.78
N LEU A 373 -7.91 7.40 9.52
CA LEU A 373 -7.15 7.88 8.37
C LEU A 373 -8.06 8.73 7.49
N ALA A 374 -7.63 9.97 7.23
CA ALA A 374 -8.22 10.88 6.25
C ALA A 374 -7.29 11.00 5.04
N PRO A 375 -7.72 10.72 3.81
CA PRO A 375 -6.95 11.06 2.64
C PRO A 375 -6.90 12.58 2.47
N VAL A 376 -5.72 13.12 2.18
CA VAL A 376 -5.49 14.56 1.99
C VAL A 376 -4.59 14.80 0.77
N ALA A 377 -4.62 16.00 0.21
CA ALA A 377 -3.74 16.36 -0.88
C ALA A 377 -2.26 16.27 -0.45
N HIS A 378 -1.38 15.87 -1.37
CA HIS A 378 0.06 15.86 -1.11
C HIS A 378 0.64 17.28 -1.01
N LEU A 379 1.82 17.44 -0.41
CA LEU A 379 2.47 18.74 -0.10
C LEU A 379 2.71 19.65 -1.32
N GLY A 380 2.78 19.10 -2.51
CA GLY A 380 2.93 19.88 -3.74
C GLY A 380 1.64 20.59 -4.20
N LYS A 381 0.47 20.20 -3.66
CA LYS A 381 -0.83 20.76 -4.02
C LYS A 381 -1.45 21.56 -2.88
N ALA A 382 -1.46 21.04 -1.66
CA ALA A 382 -1.99 21.72 -0.50
C ALA A 382 -0.87 21.97 0.52
N LYS A 383 -0.74 23.23 0.95
CA LYS A 383 0.19 23.63 1.99
C LYS A 383 -0.60 23.95 3.25
N ALA A 384 -0.27 23.27 4.33
CA ALA A 384 -0.81 23.51 5.65
C ALA A 384 0.29 23.33 6.69
N ASP A 385 0.10 23.92 7.86
CA ASP A 385 0.95 23.72 9.03
C ASP A 385 0.61 22.37 9.69
N TRP A 386 1.00 21.29 9.02
CA TRP A 386 0.68 19.93 9.43
C TRP A 386 1.27 19.54 10.79
N ASP A 387 2.46 20.04 11.11
CA ASP A 387 3.18 19.76 12.37
C ASP A 387 2.80 20.74 13.50
N GLY A 388 1.98 21.75 13.21
CA GLY A 388 1.57 22.80 14.15
C GLY A 388 0.08 22.80 14.47
N ALA A 389 -0.43 23.99 14.79
CA ALA A 389 -1.81 24.17 15.26
C ALA A 389 -2.89 23.70 14.27
N PHE A 390 -2.60 23.69 12.96
CA PHE A 390 -3.55 23.16 11.97
C PHE A 390 -3.70 21.65 12.12
N GLY A 391 -2.58 20.90 12.22
CA GLY A 391 -2.60 19.45 12.37
C GLY A 391 -3.33 19.01 13.63
N GLU A 392 -3.13 19.71 14.76
CA GLU A 392 -3.86 19.42 16.01
C GLU A 392 -5.36 19.61 15.85
N ARG A 393 -5.82 20.74 15.26
CA ARG A 393 -7.26 20.97 15.01
C ARG A 393 -7.85 19.96 14.02
N PHE A 394 -7.08 19.55 13.02
CA PHE A 394 -7.52 18.54 12.05
C PHE A 394 -7.69 17.17 12.70
N ALA A 395 -6.77 16.80 13.61
CA ALA A 395 -6.88 15.60 14.42
C ALA A 395 -8.11 15.64 15.34
N ASP A 396 -8.37 16.77 16.01
CA ASP A 396 -9.56 16.96 16.85
C ASP A 396 -10.86 16.80 16.04
N ALA A 397 -10.93 17.38 14.84
CA ALA A 397 -12.11 17.28 13.97
C ALA A 397 -12.34 15.83 13.51
N ILE A 398 -11.26 15.07 13.20
CA ILE A 398 -11.39 13.64 12.88
C ILE A 398 -11.92 12.84 14.06
N LEU A 399 -11.42 13.06 15.28
CA LEU A 399 -11.89 12.35 16.47
C LEU A 399 -13.35 12.71 16.80
N GLU A 400 -13.74 13.95 16.59
CA GLU A 400 -15.14 14.39 16.75
C GLU A 400 -16.06 13.68 15.75
N GLU A 401 -15.65 13.53 14.49
CA GLU A 401 -16.43 12.83 13.47
C GLU A 401 -16.55 11.33 13.79
N VAL A 402 -15.49 10.68 14.27
CA VAL A 402 -15.50 9.27 14.70
C VAL A 402 -16.43 9.10 15.91
N GLU A 403 -16.33 9.98 16.93
CA GLU A 403 -17.18 9.95 18.12
C GLU A 403 -18.65 10.09 17.75
N ARG A 404 -18.96 11.08 16.92
CA ARG A 404 -20.34 11.38 16.50
C ARG A 404 -20.98 10.23 15.73
N ARG A 405 -20.21 9.51 14.91
CA ARG A 405 -20.76 8.52 13.98
C ARG A 405 -20.76 7.09 14.51
N VAL A 406 -19.71 6.64 15.16
CA VAL A 406 -19.52 5.20 15.44
C VAL A 406 -19.01 4.89 16.84
N ALA A 407 -18.43 5.84 17.56
CA ALA A 407 -17.80 5.58 18.86
C ALA A 407 -18.20 6.62 19.91
N PRO A 408 -19.49 6.67 20.35
CA PRO A 408 -19.95 7.65 21.32
C PRO A 408 -19.12 7.63 22.61
N GLY A 409 -18.77 8.84 23.13
CA GLY A 409 -17.97 9.01 24.35
C GLY A 409 -16.46 8.77 24.17
N LEU A 410 -15.98 8.61 22.93
CA LEU A 410 -14.58 8.35 22.62
C LEU A 410 -13.64 9.40 23.23
N ARG A 411 -13.93 10.69 23.01
CA ARG A 411 -13.04 11.80 23.45
C ARG A 411 -12.96 11.91 24.97
N ALA A 412 -14.04 11.61 25.69
CA ALA A 412 -14.03 11.57 27.16
C ALA A 412 -13.21 10.40 27.73
N ASN A 413 -13.01 9.33 26.94
CA ASN A 413 -12.25 8.14 27.31
C ASN A 413 -10.85 8.10 26.67
N LEU A 414 -10.40 9.18 26.03
CA LEU A 414 -9.12 9.25 25.36
C LEU A 414 -7.97 9.12 26.38
N VAL A 415 -7.07 8.16 26.17
CA VAL A 415 -5.89 7.92 27.01
C VAL A 415 -4.64 8.49 26.35
N THR A 416 -4.47 8.23 25.06
CA THR A 416 -3.31 8.71 24.31
C THR A 416 -3.68 8.97 22.86
N ARG A 417 -2.99 9.91 22.22
CA ARG A 417 -3.08 10.14 20.77
C ARG A 417 -1.76 10.68 20.23
N PHE A 418 -1.58 10.52 18.95
CA PHE A 418 -0.62 11.21 18.09
C PHE A 418 -1.13 11.13 16.64
N HIS A 419 -0.54 11.91 15.75
CA HIS A 419 -0.89 11.86 14.34
C HIS A 419 0.35 11.73 13.47
N TYR A 420 0.16 11.22 12.26
CA TYR A 420 1.16 11.06 11.22
C TYR A 420 0.68 11.81 9.98
N THR A 421 1.48 12.74 9.50
CA THR A 421 1.10 13.79 8.56
C THR A 421 1.73 13.61 7.19
N PRO A 422 1.31 14.35 6.15
CA PRO A 422 2.04 14.42 4.88
C PRO A 422 3.52 14.81 5.03
N ALA A 423 3.86 15.66 6.01
CA ALA A 423 5.24 16.04 6.28
C ALA A 423 6.06 14.86 6.84
N ASP A 424 5.44 14.02 7.70
CA ASP A 424 6.06 12.80 8.22
C ASP A 424 6.35 11.78 7.13
N PHE A 425 5.43 11.58 6.18
CA PHE A 425 5.70 10.74 5.00
C PHE A 425 6.93 11.22 4.22
N GLY A 426 7.09 12.54 4.08
CA GLY A 426 8.27 13.13 3.45
C GLY A 426 9.54 12.92 4.27
N ARG A 427 9.48 13.16 5.56
CA ARG A 427 10.64 13.10 6.48
C ARG A 427 11.12 11.67 6.72
N ASP A 428 10.20 10.77 7.11
CA ASP A 428 10.55 9.44 7.60
C ASP A 428 10.72 8.40 6.48
N LEU A 429 10.08 8.62 5.33
CA LEU A 429 10.06 7.68 4.21
C LEU A 429 10.70 8.26 2.94
N SER A 430 11.23 9.48 3.01
CA SER A 430 11.71 10.24 1.84
C SER A 430 10.68 10.29 0.69
N ALA A 431 9.37 10.18 1.03
CA ALA A 431 8.30 10.12 0.05
C ALA A 431 8.16 11.46 -0.67
N HIS A 432 8.31 11.46 -1.99
CA HIS A 432 8.20 12.68 -2.77
C HIS A 432 6.84 13.35 -2.57
N LEU A 433 6.87 14.65 -2.23
CA LEU A 433 5.68 15.45 -1.89
C LEU A 433 4.84 14.88 -0.72
N GLY A 434 5.42 14.01 0.11
CA GLY A 434 4.69 13.32 1.16
C GLY A 434 3.61 12.34 0.63
N SER A 435 3.73 11.88 -0.62
CA SER A 435 2.76 10.96 -1.22
C SER A 435 2.73 9.60 -0.51
N ALA A 436 1.53 9.11 -0.17
CA ALA A 436 1.42 7.86 0.59
C ALA A 436 1.62 6.60 -0.27
N PHE A 437 1.34 6.65 -1.58
CA PHE A 437 1.28 5.49 -2.49
C PHE A 437 2.20 5.61 -3.71
N SER A 438 3.14 6.58 -3.74
CA SER A 438 3.98 6.87 -4.90
C SER A 438 3.15 7.40 -6.10
N LEU A 439 3.37 6.91 -7.33
CA LEU A 439 2.67 7.36 -8.53
C LEU A 439 1.18 6.98 -8.53
N GLU A 440 0.32 7.91 -8.92
CA GLU A 440 -1.13 7.66 -9.07
C GLU A 440 -1.40 6.56 -10.11
N PRO A 441 -2.32 5.59 -9.81
CA PRO A 441 -2.57 4.44 -10.68
C PRO A 441 -3.54 4.77 -11.82
N VAL A 442 -3.21 5.76 -12.63
CA VAL A 442 -3.93 6.08 -13.87
C VAL A 442 -3.38 5.26 -15.04
N LEU A 443 -4.19 5.02 -16.08
CA LEU A 443 -3.83 4.11 -17.17
C LEU A 443 -2.48 4.45 -17.81
N TRP A 444 -2.22 5.72 -18.09
CA TRP A 444 -0.97 6.21 -18.71
C TRP A 444 0.23 6.33 -17.74
N GLN A 445 0.10 5.80 -16.51
CA GLN A 445 1.16 5.62 -15.51
C GLN A 445 1.16 4.20 -14.94
N SER A 446 0.52 3.25 -15.63
CA SER A 446 0.44 1.83 -15.24
C SER A 446 1.15 0.95 -16.26
N ALA A 447 1.47 -0.28 -15.88
CA ALA A 447 2.18 -1.25 -16.71
C ALA A 447 3.48 -0.65 -17.29
N TRP A 448 3.69 -0.71 -18.59
CA TRP A 448 4.89 -0.17 -19.25
C TRP A 448 5.13 1.33 -19.04
N PHE A 449 4.07 2.14 -18.83
CA PHE A 449 4.19 3.58 -18.58
C PHE A 449 4.60 3.91 -17.14
N ARG A 450 4.61 2.92 -16.25
CA ARG A 450 5.12 3.06 -14.89
C ARG A 450 6.66 2.97 -14.91
N ALA A 451 7.33 3.42 -13.85
CA ALA A 451 8.76 3.21 -13.75
C ALA A 451 9.10 1.72 -13.82
N HIS A 452 10.10 1.37 -14.62
CA HIS A 452 10.50 -0.01 -14.83
C HIS A 452 11.20 -0.58 -13.59
N ASN A 453 11.14 -1.91 -13.44
CA ASN A 453 11.82 -2.62 -12.36
C ASN A 453 13.35 -2.72 -12.55
N ARG A 454 13.86 -2.30 -13.69
CA ARG A 454 15.29 -2.15 -13.99
C ARG A 454 15.53 -0.80 -14.64
N ASP A 455 16.62 -0.12 -14.32
CA ASP A 455 17.00 1.11 -15.03
C ASP A 455 17.35 0.80 -16.50
N ASP A 456 16.96 1.70 -17.40
CA ASP A 456 17.14 1.50 -18.85
C ASP A 456 18.58 1.79 -19.33
N VAL A 457 19.40 2.45 -18.49
CA VAL A 457 20.77 2.90 -18.80
C VAL A 457 21.77 2.28 -17.85
N ILE A 458 21.56 2.46 -16.54
CA ILE A 458 22.47 1.94 -15.52
C ILE A 458 22.23 0.44 -15.38
N SER A 459 23.17 -0.35 -15.84
CA SER A 459 23.15 -1.81 -15.71
C SER A 459 23.21 -2.20 -14.23
N ASN A 460 22.65 -3.35 -13.88
CA ASN A 460 22.59 -3.92 -12.53
C ASN A 460 21.95 -3.03 -11.44
N LEU A 461 21.21 -1.99 -11.84
CA LEU A 461 20.35 -1.17 -10.96
C LEU A 461 18.88 -1.54 -11.16
N TYR A 462 18.22 -1.85 -10.05
CA TYR A 462 16.83 -2.32 -10.03
C TYR A 462 15.97 -1.53 -9.06
N PHE A 463 14.65 -1.57 -9.28
CA PHE A 463 13.64 -0.89 -8.46
C PHE A 463 12.57 -1.88 -8.07
N VAL A 464 12.06 -1.75 -6.84
CA VAL A 464 11.01 -2.61 -6.30
C VAL A 464 10.04 -1.81 -5.43
N GLY A 465 8.79 -2.22 -5.37
CA GLY A 465 7.79 -1.63 -4.49
C GLY A 465 6.75 -0.77 -5.19
N ALA A 466 6.10 0.14 -4.43
CA ALA A 466 4.93 0.88 -4.89
C ALA A 466 5.15 1.78 -6.12
N GLY A 467 6.38 2.22 -6.35
CA GLY A 467 6.73 3.07 -7.49
C GLY A 467 6.77 2.35 -8.83
N THR A 468 7.02 1.05 -8.84
CA THR A 468 7.15 0.21 -10.04
C THR A 468 5.89 -0.61 -10.30
N HIS A 469 5.84 -1.36 -11.41
CA HIS A 469 4.75 -2.29 -11.69
C HIS A 469 4.76 -3.45 -10.69
N PRO A 470 3.59 -3.96 -10.24
CA PRO A 470 2.22 -3.52 -10.57
C PRO A 470 1.73 -2.29 -9.80
N GLY A 471 2.35 -1.89 -8.69
CA GLY A 471 2.02 -0.69 -7.95
C GLY A 471 1.90 -0.89 -6.43
N ALA A 472 1.12 -0.03 -5.78
CA ALA A 472 0.90 -0.03 -4.34
C ALA A 472 -0.01 -1.17 -3.87
N GLY A 473 -0.04 -1.40 -2.55
CA GLY A 473 -0.72 -2.52 -1.88
C GLY A 473 0.23 -3.68 -1.60
N ILE A 474 -0.04 -4.48 -0.55
CA ILE A 474 0.83 -5.61 -0.17
C ILE A 474 1.02 -6.59 -1.34
N PRO A 475 -0.04 -7.10 -1.99
CA PRO A 475 0.14 -7.99 -3.15
C PRO A 475 0.88 -7.31 -4.30
N GLY A 476 0.64 -6.01 -4.52
CA GLY A 476 1.33 -5.23 -5.56
C GLY A 476 2.83 -5.15 -5.34
N VAL A 477 3.29 -4.80 -4.14
CA VAL A 477 4.74 -4.68 -3.87
C VAL A 477 5.45 -6.03 -3.79
N VAL A 478 4.76 -7.10 -3.37
CA VAL A 478 5.27 -8.47 -3.42
C VAL A 478 5.36 -8.98 -4.86
N GLY A 479 4.37 -8.67 -5.70
CA GLY A 479 4.41 -8.93 -7.15
C GLY A 479 5.56 -8.19 -7.84
N SER A 480 5.77 -6.91 -7.47
CA SER A 480 6.93 -6.14 -7.94
C SER A 480 8.26 -6.80 -7.55
N ALA A 481 8.37 -7.32 -6.33
CA ALA A 481 9.56 -8.05 -5.89
C ALA A 481 9.81 -9.33 -6.71
N LYS A 482 8.74 -10.05 -7.09
CA LYS A 482 8.84 -11.22 -7.97
C LYS A 482 9.34 -10.84 -9.36
N ALA A 483 8.76 -9.80 -9.96
CA ALA A 483 9.22 -9.29 -11.25
C ALA A 483 10.68 -8.84 -11.22
N THR A 484 11.07 -8.10 -10.18
CA THR A 484 12.45 -7.62 -10.02
C THR A 484 13.43 -8.76 -9.79
N ALA A 485 13.09 -9.75 -8.94
CA ALA A 485 13.93 -10.92 -8.70
C ALA A 485 14.19 -11.71 -9.99
N ASN A 486 13.17 -11.93 -10.82
CA ASN A 486 13.32 -12.60 -12.11
C ASN A 486 14.34 -11.88 -12.98
N LEU A 487 14.25 -10.55 -13.11
CA LEU A 487 15.23 -9.76 -13.89
C LEU A 487 16.66 -9.86 -13.34
N MET A 488 16.81 -9.81 -12.01
CA MET A 488 18.12 -9.90 -11.36
C MET A 488 18.75 -11.29 -11.52
N LEU A 489 17.93 -12.33 -11.55
CA LEU A 489 18.39 -13.73 -11.70
C LEU A 489 18.59 -14.13 -13.16
N GLU A 490 17.79 -13.65 -14.11
CA GLU A 490 17.95 -13.90 -15.54
C GLU A 490 19.20 -13.26 -16.12
N GLY A 491 19.54 -12.04 -15.71
CA GLY A 491 20.80 -11.37 -16.08
C GLY A 491 22.08 -12.13 -15.68
N SER A 492 21.92 -13.25 -14.98
CA SER A 492 23.01 -14.14 -14.56
C SER A 492 23.30 -15.29 -15.53
N LYS A 493 22.49 -15.48 -16.58
CA LYS A 493 22.65 -16.58 -17.54
C LYS A 493 23.39 -16.15 -18.82
N GLN A 494 23.81 -14.89 -18.88
CA GLN A 494 24.70 -14.34 -19.92
C GLN A 494 26.10 -14.08 -19.33
#